data_27bff150cfa2502c3c5c5907c2798e37
#
_entry.id   27bff150cfa2502c3c5c5907c2798e37
#
_cell.length_a   1.000
_cell.length_b   1.000
_cell.length_c   1.000
_cell.angle_alpha   90.00
_cell.angle_beta   90.00
_cell.angle_gamma   90.00
#
_symmetry.space_group_name_H-M   'P 1'
#
loop_
_entity.id
_entity.type
_entity.pdbx_description
1 polymer ?
#
loop_
_entity_poly.entity_id
_entity_poly.type
_entity_poly.pdbx_seq_one_letter_code
_entity_poly.pdbx_strand_id
1 'polypeptide(L)'
;MTFKEKIMLAQKNNIFIPFDLANNQNIVGVYKIFGEKNERRTCLYIGKSTNIAYRLLGSGGGYIYMYLNNNLSKLVPCIIDKYIKDGYKIEIEIIKVEYKDTSFSRAAHRLALADISEIVKYQREGQCLEQMPEGVGMNEEKFWEENYKIEEINSSF
;
A
#
# COMPACT_ATOMS: atom_id res chain seq x y z
N MET A 1 2.46 12.71 16.63
CA MET A 1 1.57 11.51 16.74
C MET A 1 2.36 10.27 16.40
N THR A 2 2.35 9.30 17.28
CA THR A 2 3.04 8.03 17.04
C THR A 2 2.29 7.18 16.02
N PHE A 3 2.97 6.18 15.47
CA PHE A 3 2.36 5.23 14.55
C PHE A 3 1.14 4.54 15.19
N LYS A 4 1.30 4.10 16.42
CA LYS A 4 0.23 3.46 17.18
C LYS A 4 -0.97 4.39 17.38
N GLU A 5 -0.73 5.66 17.69
CA GLU A 5 -1.79 6.65 17.83
C GLU A 5 -2.53 6.89 16.52
N LYS A 6 -1.82 6.88 15.39
CA LYS A 6 -2.43 7.02 14.07
C LYS A 6 -3.36 5.84 13.76
N ILE A 7 -2.93 4.62 14.10
CA ILE A 7 -3.75 3.43 13.91
C ILE A 7 -5.02 3.51 14.74
N MET A 8 -4.90 3.92 15.99
CA MET A 8 -6.06 4.08 16.88
C MET A 8 -7.02 5.15 16.35
N LEU A 9 -6.49 6.27 15.87
CA LEU A 9 -7.32 7.33 15.29
C LEU A 9 -8.01 6.86 14.00
N ALA A 10 -7.30 6.11 13.16
CA ALA A 10 -7.89 5.53 11.96
C ALA A 10 -9.06 4.62 12.32
N GLN A 11 -8.87 3.76 13.31
CA GLN A 11 -9.90 2.82 13.77
C GLN A 11 -11.13 3.56 14.29
N LYS A 12 -10.96 4.66 15.01
CA LYS A 12 -12.06 5.50 15.46
C LYS A 12 -12.83 6.13 14.30
N ASN A 13 -12.20 6.25 13.16
CA ASN A 13 -12.80 6.80 11.93
C ASN A 13 -13.20 5.69 10.95
N ASN A 14 -13.41 4.48 11.43
CA ASN A 14 -13.83 3.33 10.62
C ASN A 14 -12.85 2.91 9.54
N ILE A 15 -11.55 3.10 9.80
CA ILE A 15 -10.47 2.61 8.94
C ILE A 15 -9.67 1.58 9.72
N PHE A 16 -9.64 0.34 9.23
CA PHE A 16 -9.06 -0.79 9.95
C PHE A 16 -7.75 -1.21 9.31
N ILE A 17 -6.68 -1.09 10.09
CA ILE A 17 -5.31 -1.41 9.69
C ILE A 17 -5.03 -2.87 10.09
N PRO A 18 -4.49 -3.70 9.18
CA PRO A 18 -4.26 -5.11 9.53
C PRO A 18 -3.16 -5.25 10.59
N PHE A 19 -3.29 -6.30 11.38
CA PHE A 19 -2.37 -6.61 12.46
C PHE A 19 -0.91 -6.66 12.00
N ASP A 20 -0.65 -7.29 10.84
CA ASP A 20 0.70 -7.39 10.30
C ASP A 20 1.36 -6.03 10.10
N LEU A 21 0.60 -5.08 9.56
CA LEU A 21 1.12 -3.73 9.32
C LEU A 21 1.27 -2.97 10.63
N ALA A 22 0.33 -3.16 11.56
CA ALA A 22 0.37 -2.50 12.87
C ALA A 22 1.61 -2.89 13.67
N ASN A 23 2.11 -4.10 13.50
CA ASN A 23 3.24 -4.62 14.25
C ASN A 23 4.57 -4.60 13.49
N ASN A 24 4.57 -4.26 12.22
CA ASN A 24 5.79 -4.17 11.41
C ASN A 24 5.67 -3.00 10.44
N GLN A 25 6.44 -1.95 10.69
CA GLN A 25 6.44 -0.74 9.88
C GLN A 25 7.31 -0.84 8.63
N ASN A 26 7.99 -1.99 8.41
CA ASN A 26 8.96 -2.15 7.31
C ASN A 26 8.49 -3.21 6.33
N ILE A 27 7.29 -3.07 5.79
CA ILE A 27 6.74 -4.03 4.84
C ILE A 27 6.79 -3.44 3.43
N VAL A 28 7.44 -4.18 2.55
CA VAL A 28 7.40 -3.95 1.10
C VAL A 28 6.29 -4.81 0.52
N GLY A 29 5.47 -4.25 -0.34
CA GLY A 29 4.43 -5.06 -0.97
C GLY A 29 3.32 -4.24 -1.60
N VAL A 30 2.19 -4.90 -1.73
CA VAL A 30 0.97 -4.33 -2.31
C VAL A 30 -0.03 -4.10 -1.18
N TYR A 31 -0.67 -2.94 -1.21
CA TYR A 31 -1.77 -2.66 -0.30
C TYR A 31 -3.06 -2.53 -1.11
N LYS A 32 -4.15 -3.00 -0.51
CA LYS A 32 -5.48 -2.89 -1.11
C LYS A 32 -6.40 -2.19 -0.13
N ILE A 33 -7.15 -1.24 -0.63
CA ILE A 33 -8.10 -0.46 0.16
C ILE A 33 -9.50 -0.92 -0.22
N PHE A 34 -10.24 -1.45 0.76
CA PHE A 34 -11.60 -1.93 0.54
C PHE A 34 -12.61 -1.07 1.29
N GLY A 35 -13.77 -0.89 0.67
CA GLY A 35 -14.95 -0.39 1.36
C GLY A 35 -15.90 -1.54 1.64
N GLU A 36 -16.47 -1.59 2.85
CA GLU A 36 -17.44 -2.62 3.22
C GLU A 36 -18.69 -1.97 3.78
N LYS A 37 -19.84 -2.40 3.25
CA LYS A 37 -21.14 -1.94 3.71
C LYS A 37 -22.17 -3.01 3.39
N ASN A 38 -23.02 -3.35 4.39
CA ASN A 38 -24.07 -4.37 4.23
C ASN A 38 -23.53 -5.69 3.71
N GLU A 39 -22.41 -6.12 4.26
CA GLU A 39 -21.72 -7.39 3.92
C GLU A 39 -21.19 -7.44 2.49
N ARG A 40 -21.20 -6.31 1.77
CA ARG A 40 -20.57 -6.17 0.45
C ARG A 40 -19.22 -5.50 0.58
N ARG A 41 -18.25 -6.07 -0.09
CA ARG A 41 -16.89 -5.59 -0.08
C ARG A 41 -16.45 -5.20 -1.49
N THR A 42 -15.98 -3.97 -1.63
CA THR A 42 -15.55 -3.43 -2.92
C THR A 42 -14.11 -2.98 -2.81
N CYS A 43 -13.29 -3.38 -3.76
CA CYS A 43 -11.92 -2.87 -3.85
C CYS A 43 -11.95 -1.46 -4.40
N LEU A 44 -11.42 -0.51 -3.64
CA LEU A 44 -11.43 0.91 -4.00
C LEU A 44 -10.13 1.36 -4.64
N TYR A 45 -9.01 0.79 -4.21
CA TYR A 45 -7.69 1.16 -4.70
C TYR A 45 -6.67 0.09 -4.38
N ILE A 46 -5.73 -0.09 -5.30
CA ILE A 46 -4.60 -1.02 -5.15
C ILE A 46 -3.33 -0.25 -5.45
N GLY A 47 -2.33 -0.35 -4.58
CA GLY A 47 -1.05 0.28 -4.81
C GLY A 47 0.10 -0.57 -4.32
N LYS A 48 1.30 -0.23 -4.73
CA LYS A 48 2.53 -0.86 -4.23
C LYS A 48 3.37 0.15 -3.48
N SER A 49 4.18 -0.33 -2.56
CA SER A 49 5.10 0.55 -1.83
C SER A 49 6.28 -0.24 -1.29
N THR A 50 7.41 0.42 -1.23
CA THR A 50 8.59 -0.11 -0.53
C THR A 50 8.48 0.13 0.98
N ASN A 51 7.48 0.87 1.41
CA ASN A 51 7.14 1.03 2.83
C ASN A 51 5.63 1.34 2.92
N ILE A 52 4.83 0.31 3.08
CA ILE A 52 3.38 0.44 3.10
C ILE A 52 2.91 1.30 4.29
N ALA A 53 3.51 1.10 5.46
CA ALA A 53 3.14 1.89 6.64
C ALA A 53 3.32 3.38 6.39
N TYR A 54 4.43 3.78 5.80
CA TYR A 54 4.68 5.18 5.48
C TYR A 54 3.73 5.69 4.39
N ARG A 55 3.49 4.89 3.36
CA ARG A 55 2.59 5.26 2.26
C ARG A 55 1.18 5.55 2.75
N LEU A 56 0.73 4.83 3.77
CA LEU A 56 -0.63 4.99 4.29
C LEU A 56 -0.70 5.95 5.49
N LEU A 57 0.27 5.89 6.38
CA LEU A 57 0.22 6.60 7.66
C LEU A 57 1.37 7.58 7.90
N GLY A 58 2.27 7.73 6.93
CA GLY A 58 3.37 8.66 7.06
C GLY A 58 2.92 10.11 7.19
N SER A 59 3.57 10.87 8.07
CA SER A 59 3.22 12.28 8.29
C SER A 59 3.53 13.16 7.07
N GLY A 60 4.36 12.68 6.16
CA GLY A 60 4.74 13.41 4.96
C GLY A 60 3.85 13.17 3.75
N GLY A 61 2.61 12.74 3.94
CA GLY A 61 1.67 12.55 2.84
C GLY A 61 1.08 11.15 2.74
N GLY A 62 1.07 10.40 3.82
CA GLY A 62 0.39 9.11 3.85
C GLY A 62 -1.11 9.30 3.61
N TYR A 63 -1.69 8.43 2.79
CA TYR A 63 -3.07 8.61 2.32
C TYR A 63 -4.11 8.64 3.43
N ILE A 64 -3.98 7.74 4.41
CA ILE A 64 -4.90 7.68 5.55
C ILE A 64 -4.64 8.87 6.48
N TYR A 65 -3.36 9.20 6.70
CA TYR A 65 -2.99 10.35 7.52
C TYR A 65 -3.54 11.65 6.93
N MET A 66 -3.45 11.82 5.61
CA MET A 66 -4.05 12.96 4.92
C MET A 66 -5.56 13.04 5.17
N TYR A 67 -6.25 11.92 5.01
CA TYR A 67 -7.69 11.87 5.27
C TYR A 67 -8.00 12.26 6.71
N LEU A 68 -7.25 11.73 7.68
CA LEU A 68 -7.47 12.03 9.10
C LEU A 68 -7.26 13.52 9.43
N ASN A 69 -6.49 14.22 8.63
CA ASN A 69 -6.24 15.66 8.77
C ASN A 69 -7.10 16.50 7.83
N ASN A 70 -8.15 15.93 7.27
CA ASN A 70 -9.05 16.60 6.32
C ASN A 70 -8.36 17.14 5.08
N ASN A 71 -7.24 16.54 4.68
CA ASN A 71 -6.53 16.91 3.46
C ASN A 71 -6.96 15.98 2.33
N LEU A 72 -7.84 16.46 1.46
CA LEU A 72 -8.40 15.69 0.36
C LEU A 72 -7.81 16.09 -0.99
N SER A 73 -6.59 16.60 -1.00
CA SER A 73 -5.96 17.10 -2.23
C SER A 73 -5.48 15.99 -3.18
N LYS A 74 -5.45 14.72 -2.72
CA LYS A 74 -5.09 13.57 -3.54
C LYS A 74 -6.27 12.62 -3.70
N LEU A 75 -6.20 11.79 -4.74
CA LEU A 75 -7.29 10.88 -5.10
C LEU A 75 -7.66 9.91 -3.97
N VAL A 76 -6.69 9.25 -3.35
CA VAL A 76 -6.99 8.20 -2.37
C VAL A 76 -7.69 8.75 -1.12
N PRO A 77 -7.23 9.84 -0.49
CA PRO A 77 -7.98 10.44 0.61
C PRO A 77 -9.41 10.85 0.21
N CYS A 78 -9.60 11.35 -1.02
CA CYS A 78 -10.92 11.69 -1.54
C CYS A 78 -11.84 10.48 -1.63
N ILE A 79 -11.31 9.36 -2.11
CA ILE A 79 -12.07 8.10 -2.21
C ILE A 79 -12.48 7.64 -0.81
N ILE A 80 -11.56 7.66 0.14
CA ILE A 80 -11.84 7.27 1.52
C ILE A 80 -12.95 8.15 2.10
N ASP A 81 -12.84 9.45 1.95
CA ASP A 81 -13.83 10.41 2.46
C ASP A 81 -15.23 10.12 1.90
N LYS A 82 -15.31 9.91 0.58
CA LYS A 82 -16.57 9.63 -0.08
C LYS A 82 -17.25 8.37 0.47
N TYR A 83 -16.49 7.30 0.60
CA TYR A 83 -17.05 6.03 1.05
C TYR A 83 -17.41 6.04 2.54
N ILE A 84 -16.61 6.69 3.38
CA ILE A 84 -16.97 6.82 4.80
C ILE A 84 -18.23 7.68 4.98
N LYS A 85 -18.38 8.76 4.24
CA LYS A 85 -19.60 9.56 4.27
C LYS A 85 -20.83 8.79 3.84
N ASP A 86 -20.65 7.80 2.97
CA ASP A 86 -21.73 6.92 2.50
C ASP A 86 -21.99 5.74 3.46
N GLY A 87 -21.34 5.72 4.62
CA GLY A 87 -21.58 4.70 5.63
C GLY A 87 -20.74 3.43 5.51
N TYR A 88 -19.72 3.44 4.63
CA TYR A 88 -18.78 2.31 4.52
C TYR A 88 -17.75 2.36 5.61
N LYS A 89 -17.27 1.18 6.01
CA LYS A 89 -15.99 1.10 6.73
C LYS A 89 -14.90 0.78 5.72
N ILE A 90 -13.69 1.20 6.03
CA ILE A 90 -12.52 0.98 5.17
C ILE A 90 -11.66 -0.11 5.80
N GLU A 91 -11.30 -1.09 5.01
CA GLU A 91 -10.38 -2.16 5.43
C GLU A 91 -9.17 -2.17 4.53
N ILE A 92 -8.00 -2.34 5.13
CA ILE A 92 -6.74 -2.43 4.41
C ILE A 92 -6.28 -3.87 4.43
N GLU A 93 -5.90 -4.40 3.26
CA GLU A 93 -5.19 -5.68 3.15
C GLU A 93 -3.83 -5.46 2.54
N ILE A 94 -2.88 -6.28 2.92
CA ILE A 94 -1.54 -6.20 2.38
C ILE A 94 -1.08 -7.55 1.87
N ILE A 95 -0.23 -7.50 0.84
CA ILE A 95 0.49 -8.66 0.32
C ILE A 95 1.97 -8.31 0.43
N LYS A 96 2.69 -9.06 1.25
CA LYS A 96 4.13 -8.88 1.38
C LYS A 96 4.82 -9.41 0.14
N VAL A 97 5.79 -8.67 -0.36
CA VAL A 97 6.58 -9.07 -1.52
C VAL A 97 8.04 -9.17 -1.12
N GLU A 98 8.69 -10.27 -1.50
CA GLU A 98 10.11 -10.44 -1.26
C GLU A 98 10.90 -9.45 -2.10
N TYR A 99 11.62 -8.55 -1.44
CA TYR A 99 12.38 -7.48 -2.08
C TYR A 99 13.89 -7.70 -2.01
N LYS A 100 14.35 -8.69 -1.27
CA LYS A 100 15.76 -9.07 -1.23
C LYS A 100 16.15 -9.81 -2.48
N ASP A 101 17.23 -9.39 -3.10
CA ASP A 101 17.73 -10.00 -4.33
C ASP A 101 19.16 -9.51 -4.58
N THR A 102 19.87 -10.14 -5.48
CA THR A 102 21.15 -9.66 -6.00
C THR A 102 20.93 -8.65 -7.13
N SER A 103 19.74 -8.60 -7.71
CA SER A 103 19.36 -7.73 -8.81
C SER A 103 18.16 -6.85 -8.46
N PHE A 104 18.33 -5.55 -8.58
CA PHE A 104 17.22 -4.63 -8.42
C PHE A 104 16.11 -4.88 -9.43
N SER A 105 16.48 -5.18 -10.68
CA SER A 105 15.49 -5.45 -11.73
C SER A 105 14.55 -6.58 -11.32
N ARG A 106 15.08 -7.69 -10.79
CA ARG A 106 14.22 -8.79 -10.35
C ARG A 106 13.33 -8.40 -9.17
N ALA A 107 13.88 -7.68 -8.19
CA ALA A 107 13.09 -7.20 -7.04
C ALA A 107 11.97 -6.27 -7.49
N ALA A 108 12.29 -5.30 -8.34
CA ALA A 108 11.31 -4.34 -8.85
C ALA A 108 10.22 -5.00 -9.69
N HIS A 109 10.59 -5.97 -10.51
CA HIS A 109 9.60 -6.71 -11.32
C HIS A 109 8.68 -7.57 -10.46
N ARG A 110 9.21 -8.19 -9.40
CA ARG A 110 8.37 -8.95 -8.47
C ARG A 110 7.30 -8.07 -7.83
N LEU A 111 7.71 -6.88 -7.39
CA LEU A 111 6.78 -5.93 -6.78
C LEU A 111 5.76 -5.41 -7.81
N ALA A 112 6.22 -5.05 -9.00
CA ALA A 112 5.35 -4.57 -10.07
C ALA A 112 4.37 -5.65 -10.52
N LEU A 113 4.83 -6.90 -10.64
CA LEU A 113 3.96 -8.01 -11.03
C LEU A 113 2.87 -8.26 -9.98
N ALA A 114 3.22 -8.21 -8.70
CA ALA A 114 2.25 -8.37 -7.63
C ALA A 114 1.16 -7.29 -7.70
N ASP A 115 1.56 -6.04 -7.93
CA ASP A 115 0.64 -4.92 -8.07
C ASP A 115 -0.31 -5.12 -9.27
N ILE A 116 0.26 -5.37 -10.44
CA ILE A 116 -0.50 -5.55 -11.67
C ILE A 116 -1.44 -6.77 -11.57
N SER A 117 -0.96 -7.86 -10.99
CA SER A 117 -1.76 -9.07 -10.84
C SER A 117 -3.01 -8.83 -10.01
N GLU A 118 -2.89 -8.05 -8.93
CA GLU A 118 -4.04 -7.72 -8.09
C GLU A 118 -4.99 -6.76 -8.82
N ILE A 119 -4.47 -5.78 -9.52
CA ILE A 119 -5.30 -4.87 -10.32
C ILE A 119 -6.12 -5.65 -11.36
N VAL A 120 -5.46 -6.53 -12.11
CA VAL A 120 -6.14 -7.35 -13.14
C VAL A 120 -7.21 -8.25 -12.51
N LYS A 121 -6.91 -8.84 -11.35
CA LYS A 121 -7.86 -9.68 -10.63
C LYS A 121 -9.16 -8.95 -10.34
N TYR A 122 -9.07 -7.74 -9.80
CA TYR A 122 -10.26 -6.95 -9.46
C TYR A 122 -10.94 -6.33 -10.68
N GLN A 123 -10.18 -6.00 -11.72
CA GLN A 123 -10.75 -5.52 -12.97
C GLN A 123 -11.62 -6.59 -13.64
N ARG A 124 -11.26 -7.85 -13.53
CA ARG A 124 -12.09 -8.95 -14.02
C ARG A 124 -13.43 -9.04 -13.30
N GLU A 125 -13.49 -8.51 -12.08
CA GLU A 125 -14.72 -8.44 -11.30
C GLU A 125 -15.45 -7.11 -11.45
N GLY A 126 -15.01 -6.25 -12.37
CA GLY A 126 -15.62 -4.94 -12.62
C GLY A 126 -15.21 -3.87 -11.63
N GLN A 127 -14.11 -4.07 -10.89
CA GLN A 127 -13.63 -3.11 -9.90
C GLN A 127 -12.30 -2.51 -10.35
N CYS A 128 -11.97 -1.31 -9.87
CA CYS A 128 -10.72 -0.60 -10.17
C CYS A 128 -10.46 -0.47 -11.67
N LEU A 129 -11.50 -0.24 -12.48
CA LEU A 129 -11.41 -0.30 -13.95
C LEU A 129 -10.48 0.76 -14.55
N GLU A 130 -10.38 1.92 -13.90
CA GLU A 130 -9.57 3.03 -14.40
C GLU A 130 -8.17 3.05 -13.78
N GLN A 131 -7.85 2.10 -12.92
CA GLN A 131 -6.59 2.13 -12.22
C GLN A 131 -5.44 1.69 -13.12
N MET A 132 -4.36 2.49 -13.11
CA MET A 132 -3.12 2.20 -13.81
C MET A 132 -2.07 1.69 -12.81
N PRO A 133 -1.14 0.83 -13.24
CA PRO A 133 -0.05 0.42 -12.37
C PRO A 133 0.90 1.59 -12.12
N GLU A 134 1.50 1.62 -10.92
CA GLU A 134 2.52 2.60 -10.61
C GLU A 134 3.86 2.20 -11.25
N GLY A 135 4.61 3.20 -11.69
CA GLY A 135 5.97 2.98 -12.21
C GLY A 135 6.99 2.83 -11.09
N VAL A 136 8.25 2.66 -11.46
CA VAL A 136 9.37 2.65 -10.52
C VAL A 136 9.64 4.08 -10.06
N GLY A 137 9.70 4.30 -8.75
CA GLY A 137 9.96 5.61 -8.18
C GLY A 137 11.39 6.06 -8.41
N MET A 138 11.61 7.37 -8.39
CA MET A 138 12.90 8.00 -8.70
C MET A 138 14.05 7.48 -7.85
N ASN A 139 13.83 7.24 -6.57
CA ASN A 139 14.86 6.80 -5.64
C ASN A 139 14.69 5.33 -5.22
N GLU A 140 13.86 4.57 -5.91
CA GLU A 140 13.54 3.21 -5.50
C GLU A 140 14.75 2.28 -5.59
N GLU A 141 15.56 2.40 -6.66
CA GLU A 141 16.75 1.58 -6.82
C GLU A 141 17.76 1.85 -5.71
N LYS A 142 17.99 3.12 -5.39
CA LYS A 142 18.92 3.49 -4.31
C LYS A 142 18.46 2.94 -2.96
N PHE A 143 17.16 3.07 -2.67
CA PHE A 143 16.57 2.52 -1.45
C PHE A 143 16.78 1.01 -1.38
N TRP A 144 16.53 0.31 -2.50
CA TRP A 144 16.74 -1.12 -2.59
C TRP A 144 18.20 -1.51 -2.38
N GLU A 145 19.13 -0.81 -3.02
CA GLU A 145 20.57 -1.08 -2.86
C GLU A 145 21.02 -0.96 -1.41
N GLU A 146 20.51 0.03 -0.69
CA GLU A 146 20.91 0.30 0.69
C GLU A 146 20.27 -0.68 1.69
N ASN A 147 19.13 -1.26 1.37
CA ASN A 147 18.34 -2.02 2.35
C ASN A 147 18.07 -3.47 1.99
N TYR A 148 18.10 -3.85 0.73
CA TYR A 148 17.64 -5.16 0.29
C TYR A 148 18.58 -5.90 -0.66
N LYS A 149 19.59 -5.23 -1.19
CA LYS A 149 20.53 -5.87 -2.10
C LYS A 149 21.32 -6.97 -1.39
N ILE A 150 21.34 -8.13 -2.01
CA ILE A 150 22.17 -9.26 -1.55
C ILE A 150 23.44 -9.25 -2.41
N GLU A 151 24.60 -9.23 -1.77
CA GLU A 151 25.87 -9.28 -2.50
C GLU A 151 26.02 -10.61 -3.22
N GLU A 152 26.44 -10.55 -4.49
CA GLU A 152 26.72 -11.75 -5.25
C GLU A 152 27.95 -12.44 -4.65
N ILE A 153 27.81 -13.75 -4.43
CA ILE A 153 29.00 -14.54 -4.07
C ILE A 153 29.79 -14.74 -5.35
N ASN A 154 30.94 -14.10 -5.41
CA ASN A 154 31.81 -14.24 -6.56
C ASN A 154 32.50 -15.62 -6.48
N SER A 155 31.99 -16.57 -7.24
CA SER A 155 32.53 -17.92 -7.30
C SER A 155 33.48 -18.10 -8.47
N SER A 156 34.24 -17.08 -8.79
CA SER A 156 35.22 -17.17 -9.86
C SER A 156 36.38 -18.06 -9.45
N PHE A 157 36.49 -19.16 -10.07
CA PHE A 157 37.58 -20.11 -9.91
C PHE A 157 38.17 -20.44 -11.24
#